data_64511c44fe8b91230a668f789506ff60
#
_entry.id   64511c44fe8b91230a668f789506ff60
#
_cell.length_a   1.000
_cell.length_b   1.000
_cell.length_c   1.000
_cell.angle_alpha   90.00
_cell.angle_beta   90.00
_cell.angle_gamma   90.00
#
_symmetry.space_group_name_H-M   'P 1'
#
loop_
_entity.id
_entity.type
_entity.pdbx_description
1 polymer ?
#
loop_
_entity_poly.entity_id
_entity_poly.type
_entity_poly.pdbx_seq_one_letter_code
_entity_poly.pdbx_strand_id
1 'polypeptide(L)'
;MGGDIFNIFKIDADHLGVYMLDVSGHGVPAAMVTVSVSQFLQQNSVQLQKNSSIMPPAEVLDALDKEFPFERFNNFFTITYFIINVKNGDTVYSNAGHPFPIHLHKNESIELLKKGGPTIGLGDFDAIDDRKIRFKEGQLKMKPGDKLFIYTDGIVEYQNDKEELFGDDRFYNSLKTQKAESVTNMIDQCINSLMEFGNNTNPQDDITLLGLELK
;
A
#
# COMPACT_ATOMS: atom_id res chain seq x y z
N MET A 1 15.10 12.73 -1.45
CA MET A 1 14.27 12.02 -2.44
C MET A 1 13.89 10.72 -1.78
N GLY A 2 12.60 10.51 -1.57
CA GLY A 2 12.08 9.37 -0.86
C GLY A 2 11.94 8.10 -1.69
N GLY A 3 11.75 6.98 -0.98
CA GLY A 3 11.43 5.67 -1.55
C GLY A 3 9.95 5.47 -1.84
N ASP A 4 9.09 6.29 -1.24
CA ASP A 4 7.64 6.18 -1.32
C ASP A 4 7.06 6.63 -2.66
N ILE A 5 6.13 5.86 -3.20
CA ILE A 5 5.28 6.26 -4.31
C ILE A 5 3.93 5.55 -4.25
N PHE A 6 2.88 6.23 -4.66
CA PHE A 6 1.59 5.60 -4.96
C PHE A 6 1.10 6.01 -6.35
N ASN A 7 0.20 5.21 -6.91
CA ASN A 7 -0.47 5.55 -8.14
C ASN A 7 -1.89 4.96 -8.17
N ILE A 8 -2.77 5.67 -8.85
CA ILE A 8 -4.13 5.23 -9.18
C ILE A 8 -4.26 5.32 -10.70
N PHE A 9 -4.55 4.20 -11.34
CA PHE A 9 -4.65 4.15 -12.79
C PHE A 9 -5.83 3.30 -13.24
N LYS A 10 -6.31 3.61 -14.43
CA LYS A 10 -7.44 2.89 -15.02
C LYS A 10 -6.93 1.61 -15.69
N ILE A 11 -7.48 0.47 -15.30
CA ILE A 11 -7.22 -0.83 -15.96
C ILE A 11 -8.19 -1.00 -17.14
N ASP A 12 -9.49 -0.82 -16.90
CA ASP A 12 -10.53 -0.85 -17.93
C ASP A 12 -11.67 0.12 -17.60
N ALA A 13 -12.86 -0.06 -18.20
CA ALA A 13 -14.01 0.82 -17.99
C ALA A 13 -14.51 0.81 -16.54
N ASP A 14 -14.34 -0.30 -15.83
CA ASP A 14 -14.96 -0.58 -14.55
C ASP A 14 -13.93 -0.78 -13.42
N HIS A 15 -12.63 -0.96 -13.74
CA HIS A 15 -11.60 -1.31 -12.78
C HIS A 15 -10.49 -0.28 -12.70
N LEU A 16 -10.14 0.07 -11.47
CA LEU A 16 -8.95 0.86 -11.11
C LEU A 16 -7.90 -0.06 -10.48
N GLY A 17 -6.65 0.14 -10.89
CA GLY A 17 -5.48 -0.34 -10.17
C GLY A 17 -5.01 0.74 -9.18
N VAL A 18 -4.71 0.34 -7.97
CA VAL A 18 -4.15 1.22 -6.94
C VAL A 18 -2.96 0.51 -6.31
N TYR A 19 -1.84 1.20 -6.18
CA TYR A 19 -0.72 0.67 -5.40
C TYR A 19 -0.04 1.77 -4.59
N MET A 20 0.60 1.34 -3.53
CA MET A 20 1.56 2.11 -2.76
C MET A 20 2.76 1.20 -2.51
N LEU A 21 3.96 1.74 -2.73
CA LEU A 21 5.21 1.03 -2.45
C LEU A 21 6.17 1.94 -1.71
N ASP A 22 7.06 1.31 -0.96
CA ASP A 22 8.19 1.93 -0.29
C ASP A 22 9.46 1.11 -0.55
N VAL A 23 10.50 1.77 -1.05
CA VAL A 23 11.80 1.16 -1.40
C VAL A 23 12.79 1.37 -0.28
N SER A 24 13.42 0.29 0.17
CA SER A 24 14.46 0.34 1.20
C SER A 24 15.60 1.31 0.86
N GLY A 25 15.96 2.14 1.85
CA GLY A 25 17.01 3.15 1.70
C GLY A 25 16.51 4.47 1.10
N HIS A 26 17.40 5.38 0.78
CA HIS A 26 17.07 6.74 0.36
C HIS A 26 17.98 7.22 -0.79
N GLY A 27 17.58 8.32 -1.42
CA GLY A 27 18.37 8.98 -2.45
C GLY A 27 18.17 8.37 -3.85
N VAL A 28 19.17 8.56 -4.71
CA VAL A 28 19.06 8.22 -6.13
C VAL A 28 18.82 6.73 -6.40
N PRO A 29 19.51 5.78 -5.74
CA PRO A 29 19.27 4.35 -6.00
C PRO A 29 17.82 3.94 -5.71
N ALA A 30 17.26 4.31 -4.56
CA ALA A 30 15.87 4.02 -4.20
C ALA A 30 14.90 4.64 -5.22
N ALA A 31 15.09 5.92 -5.57
CA ALA A 31 14.26 6.61 -6.55
C ALA A 31 14.30 5.94 -7.94
N MET A 32 15.44 5.39 -8.37
CA MET A 32 15.55 4.66 -9.64
C MET A 32 14.75 3.35 -9.61
N VAL A 33 14.78 2.61 -8.50
CA VAL A 33 13.96 1.40 -8.33
C VAL A 33 12.49 1.77 -8.34
N THR A 34 12.08 2.80 -7.59
CA THR A 34 10.72 3.32 -7.56
C THR A 34 10.17 3.63 -8.96
N VAL A 35 10.95 4.35 -9.79
CA VAL A 35 10.57 4.66 -11.17
C VAL A 35 10.49 3.39 -12.03
N SER A 36 11.44 2.46 -11.87
CA SER A 36 11.47 1.20 -12.64
C SER A 36 10.26 0.33 -12.32
N VAL A 37 9.90 0.19 -11.04
CA VAL A 37 8.70 -0.55 -10.59
C VAL A 37 7.43 0.14 -11.12
N SER A 38 7.35 1.46 -11.04
CA SER A 38 6.22 2.22 -11.58
C SER A 38 6.05 2.02 -13.09
N GLN A 39 7.15 2.05 -13.86
CA GLN A 39 7.13 1.76 -15.29
C GLN A 39 6.72 0.32 -15.59
N PHE A 40 7.24 -0.64 -14.84
CA PHE A 40 6.84 -2.05 -14.98
C PHE A 40 5.34 -2.23 -14.78
N LEU A 41 4.78 -1.66 -13.73
CA LEU A 41 3.35 -1.74 -13.44
C LEU A 41 2.49 -1.04 -14.52
N GLN A 42 2.92 0.12 -15.03
CA GLN A 42 2.21 0.84 -16.09
C GLN A 42 2.28 0.10 -17.44
N GLN A 43 3.44 -0.39 -17.84
CA GLN A 43 3.60 -1.10 -19.11
C GLN A 43 2.84 -2.44 -19.10
N ASN A 44 2.88 -3.13 -17.97
CA ASN A 44 2.17 -4.38 -17.81
C ASN A 44 0.66 -4.17 -17.58
N SER A 45 0.19 -2.99 -17.19
CA SER A 45 -1.25 -2.72 -17.06
C SER A 45 -2.01 -2.94 -18.37
N VAL A 46 -1.37 -2.74 -19.53
CA VAL A 46 -1.91 -3.09 -20.86
C VAL A 46 -1.73 -4.59 -21.17
N GLN A 47 -0.63 -5.21 -20.71
CA GLN A 47 -0.38 -6.67 -20.85
C GLN A 47 -1.06 -7.49 -19.75
N LEU A 48 -1.49 -6.85 -18.64
CA LEU A 48 -2.32 -7.45 -17.59
C LEU A 48 -3.71 -7.89 -18.11
N GLN A 49 -4.03 -7.59 -19.36
CA GLN A 49 -5.17 -8.12 -20.11
C GLN A 49 -4.75 -9.33 -20.97
N LYS A 50 -4.07 -10.32 -20.39
CA LYS A 50 -3.83 -11.60 -21.06
C LYS A 50 -5.16 -12.31 -21.25
N ASN A 51 -5.58 -12.52 -22.50
CA ASN A 51 -6.82 -13.22 -22.86
C ASN A 51 -8.12 -12.55 -22.33
N SER A 52 -8.22 -11.23 -22.32
CA SER A 52 -9.40 -10.47 -21.85
C SER A 52 -9.68 -10.59 -20.35
N SER A 53 -8.74 -11.06 -19.52
CA SER A 53 -8.85 -11.08 -18.06
C SER A 53 -7.79 -10.19 -17.41
N ILE A 54 -8.18 -9.50 -16.32
CA ILE A 54 -7.26 -8.70 -15.51
C ILE A 54 -6.37 -9.66 -14.71
N MET A 55 -5.04 -9.42 -14.72
CA MET A 55 -4.10 -10.23 -13.94
C MET A 55 -4.36 -10.03 -12.44
N PRO A 56 -4.53 -11.11 -11.67
CA PRO A 56 -4.76 -11.03 -10.24
C PRO A 56 -3.62 -10.33 -9.48
N PRO A 57 -3.90 -9.60 -8.37
CA PRO A 57 -2.88 -8.92 -7.57
C PRO A 57 -1.72 -9.81 -7.13
N ALA A 58 -1.97 -11.04 -6.73
CA ALA A 58 -0.92 -11.96 -6.32
C ALA A 58 0.04 -12.30 -7.47
N GLU A 59 -0.48 -12.50 -8.69
CA GLU A 59 0.34 -12.76 -9.89
C GLU A 59 1.16 -11.51 -10.28
N VAL A 60 0.63 -10.31 -10.06
CA VAL A 60 1.37 -9.06 -10.27
C VAL A 60 2.57 -8.98 -9.33
N LEU A 61 2.36 -9.30 -8.03
CA LEU A 61 3.44 -9.29 -7.04
C LEU A 61 4.47 -10.40 -7.31
N ASP A 62 4.04 -11.60 -7.74
CA ASP A 62 4.96 -12.67 -8.16
C ASP A 62 5.81 -12.26 -9.37
N ALA A 63 5.23 -11.50 -10.31
CA ALA A 63 5.97 -10.99 -11.46
C ALA A 63 6.97 -9.91 -11.06
N LEU A 64 6.60 -9.02 -10.13
CA LEU A 64 7.50 -8.01 -9.56
C LEU A 64 8.68 -8.65 -8.84
N ASP A 65 8.43 -9.66 -8.01
CA ASP A 65 9.51 -10.33 -7.26
C ASP A 65 10.54 -11.02 -8.17
N LYS A 66 10.09 -11.56 -9.30
CA LYS A 66 10.97 -12.14 -10.33
C LYS A 66 11.78 -11.09 -11.09
N GLU A 67 11.19 -9.91 -11.36
CA GLU A 67 11.84 -8.84 -12.14
C GLU A 67 12.82 -8.01 -11.29
N PHE A 68 12.55 -7.91 -9.98
CA PHE A 68 13.31 -7.05 -9.06
C PHE A 68 14.01 -7.85 -7.94
N PRO A 69 14.89 -8.83 -8.28
CA PRO A 69 15.63 -9.56 -7.27
C PRO A 69 16.68 -8.66 -6.59
N PHE A 70 16.93 -8.87 -5.29
CA PHE A 70 17.89 -8.09 -4.51
C PHE A 70 19.29 -8.08 -5.12
N GLU A 71 19.74 -9.20 -5.66
CA GLU A 71 21.06 -9.37 -6.25
C GLU A 71 21.32 -8.40 -7.41
N ARG A 72 20.26 -7.98 -8.10
CA ARG A 72 20.38 -7.04 -9.25
C ARG A 72 20.29 -5.59 -8.83
N PHE A 73 19.43 -5.26 -7.87
CA PHE A 73 19.09 -3.89 -7.53
C PHE A 73 19.71 -3.43 -6.20
N ASN A 74 20.16 -4.37 -5.37
CA ASN A 74 20.66 -4.15 -4.00
C ASN A 74 19.65 -3.34 -3.14
N ASN A 75 18.38 -3.47 -3.47
CA ASN A 75 17.23 -2.90 -2.76
C ASN A 75 16.12 -3.94 -2.69
N PHE A 76 15.35 -3.89 -1.64
CA PHE A 76 14.06 -4.55 -1.52
C PHE A 76 12.98 -3.48 -1.34
N PHE A 77 11.73 -3.84 -1.54
CA PHE A 77 10.64 -2.90 -1.32
C PHE A 77 9.38 -3.59 -0.83
N THR A 78 8.58 -2.82 -0.12
CA THR A 78 7.24 -3.21 0.25
C THR A 78 6.24 -2.66 -0.76
N ILE A 79 5.15 -3.38 -0.99
CA ILE A 79 4.08 -2.90 -1.88
C ILE A 79 2.74 -3.50 -1.49
N THR A 80 1.70 -2.69 -1.57
CA THR A 80 0.32 -3.19 -1.60
C THR A 80 -0.32 -2.84 -2.93
N TYR A 81 -1.04 -3.80 -3.54
CA TYR A 81 -1.65 -3.65 -4.85
C TYR A 81 -3.12 -4.06 -4.81
N PHE A 82 -3.99 -3.20 -5.35
CA PHE A 82 -5.44 -3.36 -5.38
C PHE A 82 -5.98 -3.30 -6.80
N ILE A 83 -7.02 -4.08 -7.04
CA ILE A 83 -7.93 -3.94 -8.18
C ILE A 83 -9.32 -3.67 -7.60
N ILE A 84 -9.87 -2.50 -7.91
CA ILE A 84 -11.16 -2.04 -7.38
C ILE A 84 -12.14 -1.91 -8.53
N ASN A 85 -13.26 -2.64 -8.45
CA ASN A 85 -14.38 -2.44 -9.35
C ASN A 85 -15.21 -1.25 -8.85
N VAL A 86 -15.16 -0.13 -9.59
CA VAL A 86 -15.80 1.13 -9.18
C VAL A 86 -17.32 1.12 -9.30
N LYS A 87 -17.91 0.15 -10.02
CA LYS A 87 -19.37 0.06 -10.16
C LYS A 87 -20.01 -0.64 -9.00
N ASN A 88 -19.37 -1.67 -8.48
CA ASN A 88 -19.99 -2.53 -7.48
C ASN A 88 -19.18 -2.62 -6.19
N GLY A 89 -17.96 -2.08 -6.12
CA GLY A 89 -17.09 -2.08 -4.95
C GLY A 89 -16.38 -3.41 -4.68
N ASP A 90 -16.48 -4.42 -5.56
CA ASP A 90 -15.68 -5.63 -5.43
C ASP A 90 -14.20 -5.28 -5.57
N THR A 91 -13.43 -5.70 -4.59
CA THR A 91 -12.01 -5.34 -4.50
C THR A 91 -11.20 -6.59 -4.20
N VAL A 92 -10.14 -6.78 -4.97
CA VAL A 92 -9.13 -7.83 -4.76
C VAL A 92 -7.80 -7.14 -4.48
N TYR A 93 -7.02 -7.69 -3.55
CA TYR A 93 -5.73 -7.10 -3.18
C TYR A 93 -4.70 -8.17 -2.82
N SER A 94 -3.44 -7.76 -2.86
CA SER A 94 -2.33 -8.51 -2.27
C SER A 94 -1.30 -7.54 -1.69
N ASN A 95 -0.60 -7.96 -0.66
CA ASN A 95 0.39 -7.17 0.07
C ASN A 95 1.73 -7.90 0.06
N ALA A 96 2.82 -7.18 -0.15
CA ALA A 96 4.19 -7.68 -0.07
C ALA A 96 4.95 -6.91 1.02
N GLY A 97 4.82 -7.34 2.27
CA GLY A 97 5.53 -6.75 3.40
C GLY A 97 5.16 -5.31 3.77
N HIS A 98 4.20 -4.68 3.08
CA HIS A 98 3.78 -3.30 3.31
C HIS A 98 2.88 -3.21 4.57
N PRO A 99 2.83 -2.08 5.30
CA PRO A 99 1.87 -1.86 6.36
C PRO A 99 0.45 -2.26 5.94
N PHE A 100 -0.29 -2.93 6.83
CA PHE A 100 -1.60 -3.47 6.45
C PHE A 100 -2.61 -2.36 6.16
N PRO A 101 -3.14 -2.28 4.93
CA PRO A 101 -4.17 -1.32 4.60
C PRO A 101 -5.39 -1.46 5.49
N ILE A 102 -6.08 -0.35 5.74
CA ILE A 102 -7.22 -0.26 6.65
C ILE A 102 -8.50 -0.13 5.85
N HIS A 103 -9.41 -1.09 5.96
CA HIS A 103 -10.79 -0.97 5.55
C HIS A 103 -11.62 -0.42 6.72
N LEU A 104 -12.00 0.83 6.63
CA LEU A 104 -12.89 1.48 7.59
C LEU A 104 -14.32 1.37 7.09
N HIS A 105 -15.11 0.53 7.74
CA HIS A 105 -16.52 0.37 7.43
C HIS A 105 -17.33 1.57 7.88
N LYS A 106 -18.40 1.87 7.16
CA LYS A 106 -19.35 2.93 7.52
C LYS A 106 -19.91 2.75 8.95
N ASN A 107 -20.01 1.52 9.45
CA ASN A 107 -20.47 1.18 10.80
C ASN A 107 -19.40 1.25 11.87
N GLU A 108 -18.21 1.83 11.56
CA GLU A 108 -17.13 2.15 12.52
C GLU A 108 -16.12 1.04 12.80
N SER A 109 -16.30 -0.15 12.27
CA SER A 109 -15.30 -1.20 12.43
C SER A 109 -14.12 -0.99 11.51
N ILE A 110 -12.91 -1.22 12.04
CA ILE A 110 -11.67 -1.28 11.27
C ILE A 110 -11.36 -2.74 11.00
N GLU A 111 -11.08 -3.04 9.74
CA GLU A 111 -10.54 -4.31 9.30
C GLU A 111 -9.15 -4.08 8.70
N LEU A 112 -8.13 -4.78 9.21
CA LEU A 112 -6.79 -4.77 8.63
C LEU A 112 -6.69 -5.81 7.52
N LEU A 113 -6.24 -5.40 6.35
CA LEU A 113 -6.16 -6.22 5.15
C LEU A 113 -4.82 -6.98 5.12
N LYS A 114 -4.79 -8.18 5.73
CA LYS A 114 -3.56 -8.94 6.05
C LYS A 114 -3.15 -10.00 5.01
N LYS A 115 -3.83 -10.09 3.86
CA LYS A 115 -3.49 -11.10 2.85
C LYS A 115 -2.34 -10.62 1.97
N GLY A 116 -1.39 -11.50 1.73
CA GLY A 116 -0.22 -11.20 0.92
C GLY A 116 0.90 -12.19 1.14
N GLY A 117 2.13 -11.71 1.08
CA GLY A 117 3.38 -12.46 1.20
C GLY A 117 4.53 -11.59 1.71
N PRO A 118 5.77 -12.06 1.55
CA PRO A 118 6.96 -11.37 2.01
C PRO A 118 7.26 -10.12 1.15
N THR A 119 8.21 -9.31 1.61
CA THR A 119 8.75 -8.15 0.88
C THR A 119 9.37 -8.57 -0.46
N ILE A 120 9.18 -7.75 -1.49
CA ILE A 120 9.74 -7.97 -2.83
C ILE A 120 11.27 -7.84 -2.81
N GLY A 121 11.93 -8.78 -3.46
CA GLY A 121 13.39 -8.75 -3.65
C GLY A 121 14.19 -9.45 -2.55
N LEU A 122 13.57 -9.85 -1.42
CA LEU A 122 14.31 -10.56 -0.34
C LEU A 122 14.64 -12.03 -0.67
N GLY A 123 14.24 -12.53 -1.86
CA GLY A 123 14.51 -13.89 -2.31
C GLY A 123 13.67 -14.96 -1.62
N ASP A 124 13.82 -16.19 -2.08
CA ASP A 124 13.19 -17.35 -1.44
C ASP A 124 14.04 -17.82 -0.27
N PHE A 125 13.65 -17.45 0.95
CA PHE A 125 14.23 -18.09 2.15
C PHE A 125 13.76 -19.55 2.31
N ASP A 126 12.74 -19.99 1.56
CA ASP A 126 12.17 -21.33 1.59
C ASP A 126 12.04 -21.94 0.17
N ALA A 127 13.08 -21.93 -0.63
CA ALA A 127 13.10 -22.50 -1.97
C ALA A 127 12.99 -24.04 -1.97
N ILE A 128 11.92 -24.61 -1.39
CA ILE A 128 11.66 -26.06 -1.39
C ILE A 128 10.52 -26.47 -2.33
N ASP A 129 9.74 -25.53 -2.85
CA ASP A 129 8.65 -25.90 -3.79
C ASP A 129 8.41 -24.82 -4.86
N ASP A 130 8.97 -25.03 -6.05
CA ASP A 130 8.85 -24.19 -7.25
C ASP A 130 7.40 -23.96 -7.75
N ARG A 131 6.38 -24.43 -7.05
CA ARG A 131 4.98 -24.44 -7.50
C ARG A 131 4.00 -23.73 -6.62
N LYS A 132 4.41 -23.10 -5.52
CA LYS A 132 3.48 -22.34 -4.66
C LYS A 132 3.46 -20.87 -5.05
N ILE A 133 2.28 -20.37 -5.35
CA ILE A 133 2.00 -18.93 -5.41
C ILE A 133 2.44 -18.34 -4.07
N ARG A 134 3.46 -17.48 -4.12
CA ARG A 134 4.11 -16.90 -2.96
C ARG A 134 3.22 -15.89 -2.26
N PHE A 135 2.48 -15.12 -3.05
CA PHE A 135 1.57 -14.10 -2.57
C PHE A 135 0.13 -14.62 -2.53
N LYS A 136 -0.62 -14.23 -1.50
CA LYS A 136 -2.02 -14.62 -1.31
C LYS A 136 -2.91 -13.41 -1.53
N GLU A 137 -4.04 -13.63 -2.17
CA GLU A 137 -5.05 -12.61 -2.37
C GLU A 137 -6.01 -12.50 -1.19
N GLY A 138 -6.39 -11.25 -0.89
CA GLY A 138 -7.55 -10.92 -0.11
C GLY A 138 -8.66 -10.36 -0.99
N GLN A 139 -9.89 -10.52 -0.54
CA GLN A 139 -11.07 -9.97 -1.19
C GLN A 139 -11.87 -9.19 -0.17
N LEU A 140 -12.40 -8.06 -0.58
CA LEU A 140 -13.34 -7.30 0.21
C LEU A 140 -14.43 -6.69 -0.70
N LYS A 141 -15.54 -6.35 -0.09
CA LYS A 141 -16.63 -5.64 -0.73
C LYS A 141 -16.76 -4.28 -0.09
N MET A 142 -16.28 -3.24 -0.76
CA MET A 142 -16.53 -1.87 -0.33
C MET A 142 -17.98 -1.48 -0.60
N LYS A 143 -18.61 -0.88 0.39
CA LYS A 143 -19.98 -0.35 0.29
C LYS A 143 -19.94 1.18 0.23
N PRO A 144 -20.96 1.85 -0.32
CA PRO A 144 -21.03 3.30 -0.26
C PRO A 144 -20.86 3.85 1.15
N GLY A 145 -19.86 4.72 1.32
CA GLY A 145 -19.47 5.29 2.60
C GLY A 145 -18.36 4.51 3.34
N ASP A 146 -17.95 3.33 2.85
CA ASP A 146 -16.73 2.67 3.33
C ASP A 146 -15.50 3.41 2.81
N LYS A 147 -14.41 3.38 3.60
CA LYS A 147 -13.15 4.03 3.27
C LYS A 147 -12.00 3.02 3.31
N LEU A 148 -11.07 3.17 2.40
CA LEU A 148 -9.82 2.40 2.36
C LEU A 148 -8.66 3.36 2.58
N PHE A 149 -7.83 3.09 3.59
CA PHE A 149 -6.60 3.82 3.85
C PHE A 149 -5.39 2.93 3.59
N ILE A 150 -4.43 3.49 2.86
CA ILE A 150 -3.14 2.87 2.56
C ILE A 150 -2.08 3.86 3.03
N TYR A 151 -1.04 3.40 3.72
CA TYR A 151 -0.06 4.27 4.36
C TYR A 151 1.31 3.61 4.43
N THR A 152 2.36 4.42 4.54
CA THR A 152 3.74 3.96 4.77
C THR A 152 4.07 3.98 6.25
N ASP A 153 5.08 3.21 6.65
CA ASP A 153 5.49 3.05 8.05
C ASP A 153 5.97 4.35 8.70
N GLY A 154 6.42 5.34 7.90
CA GLY A 154 6.76 6.67 8.40
C GLY A 154 5.67 7.35 9.22
N ILE A 155 4.39 6.94 9.12
CA ILE A 155 3.32 7.41 10.02
C ILE A 155 3.45 6.78 11.39
N VAL A 156 3.53 5.45 11.47
CA VAL A 156 3.51 4.73 12.76
C VAL A 156 4.87 4.77 13.44
N GLU A 157 5.95 4.94 12.68
CA GLU A 157 7.31 5.04 13.17
C GLU A 157 7.75 6.48 13.46
N TYR A 158 6.89 7.48 13.19
CA TYR A 158 7.19 8.87 13.53
C TYR A 158 7.47 9.05 15.01
N GLN A 159 8.59 9.68 15.33
CA GLN A 159 9.07 9.86 16.70
C GLN A 159 8.85 11.29 17.21
N ASN A 160 8.48 11.40 18.48
CA ASN A 160 8.48 12.67 19.19
C ASN A 160 9.88 13.01 19.75
N ASP A 161 9.98 14.13 20.47
CA ASP A 161 11.20 14.61 21.13
C ASP A 161 11.74 13.69 22.25
N LYS A 162 10.96 12.66 22.65
CA LYS A 162 11.32 11.64 23.61
C LYS A 162 11.63 10.28 22.98
N GLU A 163 11.74 10.22 21.67
CA GLU A 163 11.94 8.98 20.91
C GLU A 163 10.78 7.97 21.04
N GLU A 164 9.58 8.43 21.44
CA GLU A 164 8.39 7.59 21.44
C GLU A 164 7.79 7.54 20.05
N LEU A 165 7.38 6.35 19.59
CA LEU A 165 6.70 6.18 18.31
C LEU A 165 5.24 6.64 18.38
N PHE A 166 4.72 7.19 17.29
CA PHE A 166 3.29 7.45 17.15
C PHE A 166 2.47 6.18 17.31
N GLY A 167 2.85 5.14 16.60
CA GLY A 167 2.35 3.78 16.75
C GLY A 167 0.95 3.57 16.15
N ASP A 168 0.66 2.29 15.92
CA ASP A 168 -0.60 1.84 15.31
C ASP A 168 -1.84 2.28 16.09
N ASP A 169 -1.80 2.20 17.41
CA ASP A 169 -2.97 2.51 18.24
C ASP A 169 -3.41 3.98 18.11
N ARG A 170 -2.45 4.92 18.12
CA ARG A 170 -2.76 6.35 17.94
C ARG A 170 -3.27 6.60 16.53
N PHE A 171 -2.63 5.99 15.53
CA PHE A 171 -3.05 6.11 14.14
C PHE A 171 -4.47 5.58 13.92
N TYR A 172 -4.77 4.35 14.34
CA TYR A 172 -6.11 3.77 14.17
C TYR A 172 -7.18 4.52 14.97
N ASN A 173 -6.84 5.03 16.14
CA ASN A 173 -7.77 5.84 16.92
C ASN A 173 -8.07 7.18 16.24
N SER A 174 -7.08 7.82 15.60
CA SER A 174 -7.30 9.05 14.84
C SER A 174 -8.29 8.84 13.71
N LEU A 175 -8.25 7.70 13.02
CA LEU A 175 -9.20 7.36 11.96
C LEU A 175 -10.61 7.04 12.50
N LYS A 176 -10.74 6.38 13.65
CA LYS A 176 -12.04 6.01 14.25
C LYS A 176 -12.85 7.22 14.72
N THR A 177 -12.19 8.19 15.32
CA THR A 177 -12.87 9.37 15.90
C THR A 177 -13.47 10.30 14.85
N GLN A 178 -13.14 10.12 13.57
CA GLN A 178 -13.45 11.06 12.48
C GLN A 178 -14.25 10.47 11.32
N LYS A 179 -14.76 9.29 11.50
CA LYS A 179 -15.44 8.47 10.48
C LYS A 179 -16.62 9.11 9.73
N ALA A 180 -17.32 10.08 10.37
CA ALA A 180 -18.39 10.82 9.73
C ALA A 180 -17.89 11.93 8.78
N GLU A 181 -16.59 12.19 8.81
CA GLU A 181 -15.96 13.22 8.00
C GLU A 181 -15.64 12.71 6.58
N SER A 182 -15.37 13.65 5.69
CA SER A 182 -14.81 13.32 4.37
C SER A 182 -13.42 12.70 4.52
N VAL A 183 -13.02 11.86 3.57
CA VAL A 183 -11.66 11.30 3.53
C VAL A 183 -10.59 12.39 3.63
N THR A 184 -10.79 13.52 2.96
CA THR A 184 -9.85 14.66 3.01
C THR A 184 -9.71 15.19 4.44
N ASN A 185 -10.82 15.47 5.12
CA ASN A 185 -10.77 15.98 6.50
C ASN A 185 -10.12 14.95 7.44
N MET A 186 -10.39 13.66 7.25
CA MET A 186 -9.78 12.60 8.06
C MET A 186 -8.26 12.56 7.89
N ILE A 187 -7.77 12.68 6.64
CA ILE A 187 -6.34 12.74 6.36
C ILE A 187 -5.71 13.97 7.02
N ASP A 188 -6.30 15.15 6.82
CA ASP A 188 -5.78 16.40 7.38
C ASP A 188 -5.68 16.35 8.91
N GLN A 189 -6.71 15.84 9.57
CA GLN A 189 -6.72 15.70 11.03
C GLN A 189 -5.74 14.64 11.53
N CYS A 190 -5.58 13.52 10.78
CA CYS A 190 -4.58 12.51 11.10
C CYS A 190 -3.16 13.10 11.03
N ILE A 191 -2.86 13.83 9.96
CA ILE A 191 -1.55 14.50 9.81
C ILE A 191 -1.34 15.57 10.88
N ASN A 192 -2.36 16.36 11.23
CA ASN A 192 -2.28 17.33 12.32
C ASN A 192 -1.97 16.63 13.66
N SER A 193 -2.66 15.53 13.98
CA SER A 193 -2.41 14.76 15.19
C SER A 193 -0.99 14.18 15.23
N LEU A 194 -0.47 13.75 14.08
CA LEU A 194 0.90 13.27 13.94
C LEU A 194 1.91 14.39 14.21
N MET A 195 1.70 15.57 13.61
CA MET A 195 2.60 16.72 13.79
C MET A 195 2.56 17.28 15.23
N GLU A 196 1.38 17.32 15.85
CA GLU A 196 1.23 17.68 17.28
C GLU A 196 1.97 16.71 18.19
N PHE A 197 1.87 15.41 17.93
CA PHE A 197 2.59 14.38 18.67
C PHE A 197 4.12 14.54 18.53
N GLY A 198 4.59 14.84 17.31
CA GLY A 198 6.00 15.05 17.02
C GLY A 198 6.63 16.26 17.68
N ASN A 199 5.84 17.24 18.15
CA ASN A 199 6.33 18.44 18.82
C ASN A 199 7.46 19.16 18.04
N ASN A 200 7.28 19.33 16.72
CA ASN A 200 8.23 19.90 15.76
C ASN A 200 9.50 19.07 15.50
N THR A 201 9.53 17.78 15.81
CA THR A 201 10.58 16.90 15.28
C THR A 201 10.45 16.76 13.76
N ASN A 202 11.56 16.60 13.09
CA ASN A 202 11.52 16.27 11.65
C ASN A 202 11.19 14.78 11.46
N PRO A 203 10.37 14.43 10.47
CA PRO A 203 10.17 13.05 10.09
C PRO A 203 11.51 12.36 9.80
N GLN A 204 11.65 11.13 10.28
CA GLN A 204 12.82 10.30 10.03
C GLN A 204 12.72 9.60 8.68
N ASP A 205 11.49 9.40 8.18
CA ASP A 205 11.20 8.79 6.89
C ASP A 205 10.06 9.53 6.17
N ASP A 206 9.81 9.14 4.93
CA ASP A 206 8.71 9.67 4.14
C ASP A 206 7.35 9.31 4.79
N ILE A 207 6.43 10.25 4.78
CA ILE A 207 5.07 10.08 5.32
C ILE A 207 4.08 10.14 4.19
N THR A 208 3.49 8.99 3.86
CA THR A 208 2.47 8.89 2.82
C THR A 208 1.18 8.28 3.37
N LEU A 209 0.06 8.97 3.16
CA LEU A 209 -1.29 8.51 3.52
C LEU A 209 -2.25 8.72 2.35
N LEU A 210 -2.79 7.65 1.81
CA LEU A 210 -3.79 7.65 0.75
C LEU A 210 -5.14 7.18 1.32
N GLY A 211 -6.18 7.95 1.08
CA GLY A 211 -7.55 7.59 1.44
C GLY A 211 -8.45 7.52 0.21
N LEU A 212 -9.25 6.47 0.11
CA LEU A 212 -10.24 6.24 -0.93
C LEU A 212 -11.61 6.05 -0.30
N GLU A 213 -12.65 6.62 -0.90
CA GLU A 213 -14.05 6.46 -0.46
C GLU A 213 -14.90 6.03 -1.64
N LEU A 214 -15.70 4.98 -1.45
CA LEU A 214 -16.74 4.62 -2.41
C LEU A 214 -18.00 5.45 -2.12
N LYS A 215 -18.46 6.18 -3.12
CA LYS A 215 -19.66 7.04 -3.05
C LYS A 215 -20.88 6.37 -3.67
#